data_9e5a88c6707d81dff84d7846d0e82a26
#
_entry.id   9e5a88c6707d81dff84d7846d0e82a26
#
_cell.length_a   1.000
_cell.length_b   1.000
_cell.length_c   1.000
_cell.angle_alpha   90.00
_cell.angle_beta   90.00
_cell.angle_gamma   90.00
#
_symmetry.space_group_name_H-M   'P 1'
#
loop_
_entity.id
_entity.type
_entity.pdbx_description
1 polymer ?
#
loop_
_entity_poly.entity_id
_entity_poly.type
_entity_poly.pdbx_seq_one_letter_code
_entity_poly.pdbx_strand_id
1 'polypeptide(L)'
;LTPEGERLYTHVLSAMEQFQAAEEELADSSGLSHGSVAIGASETALNIFLLDKLKSFHMTYPGIRLRLYNHSTPEAIESVKSGKIDFAVVSTPAEVDSPLKQIMLMPFQEILVGGTTFTALSSQELSLREVKNYPLISLGRETMTYKFYNSVFLSHGLDLSPDTEAATADQILPLVKCELGLAFLPQPMAAPSLLK
;
A
#
# COMPACT_ATOMS: atom_id res chain seq x y z
N LEU A 1 -27.43 14.39 -5.59
CA LEU A 1 -28.28 13.39 -4.92
C LEU A 1 -28.64 13.89 -3.52
N THR A 2 -29.77 13.44 -2.97
CA THR A 2 -30.06 13.63 -1.54
C THR A 2 -29.16 12.69 -0.71
N PRO A 3 -28.96 12.94 0.60
CA PRO A 3 -28.18 12.03 1.45
C PRO A 3 -28.68 10.57 1.44
N GLU A 4 -30.00 10.38 1.32
CA GLU A 4 -30.61 9.05 1.16
C GLU A 4 -30.33 8.46 -0.22
N GLY A 5 -30.35 9.31 -1.25
CA GLY A 5 -30.03 8.94 -2.63
C GLY A 5 -28.56 8.52 -2.79
N GLU A 6 -27.63 9.16 -2.09
CA GLU A 6 -26.21 8.77 -2.09
C GLU A 6 -26.00 7.41 -1.43
N ARG A 7 -26.67 7.15 -0.30
CA ARG A 7 -26.63 5.83 0.33
C ARG A 7 -27.21 4.74 -0.57
N LEU A 8 -28.37 4.99 -1.17
CA LEU A 8 -28.99 4.06 -2.12
C LEU A 8 -28.08 3.82 -3.33
N TYR A 9 -27.50 4.90 -3.89
CA TYR A 9 -26.61 4.82 -5.04
C TYR A 9 -25.40 3.89 -4.77
N THR A 10 -24.78 3.99 -3.59
CA THR A 10 -23.67 3.12 -3.21
C THR A 10 -24.09 1.66 -3.19
N HIS A 11 -25.26 1.33 -2.64
CA HIS A 11 -25.76 -0.05 -2.62
C HIS A 11 -26.15 -0.55 -4.02
N VAL A 12 -26.77 0.30 -4.82
CA VAL A 12 -27.14 -0.05 -6.21
C VAL A 12 -25.90 -0.29 -7.06
N LEU A 13 -24.89 0.57 -6.93
CA LEU A 13 -23.62 0.41 -7.65
C LEU A 13 -22.96 -0.93 -7.32
N SER A 14 -22.87 -1.27 -6.04
CA SER A 14 -22.32 -2.56 -5.60
C SER A 14 -23.15 -3.76 -6.12
N ALA A 15 -24.47 -3.65 -6.11
CA ALA A 15 -25.34 -4.70 -6.67
C ALA A 15 -25.15 -4.86 -8.18
N MET A 16 -25.02 -3.75 -8.94
CA MET A 16 -24.76 -3.80 -10.37
C MET A 16 -23.40 -4.44 -10.71
N GLU A 17 -22.35 -4.12 -9.91
CA GLU A 17 -21.04 -4.74 -10.05
C GLU A 17 -21.11 -6.27 -9.82
N GLN A 18 -21.91 -6.72 -8.84
CA GLN A 18 -22.13 -8.15 -8.58
C GLN A 18 -22.94 -8.82 -9.70
N PHE A 19 -23.96 -8.17 -10.25
CA PHE A 19 -24.69 -8.68 -11.40
C PHE A 19 -23.79 -8.83 -12.63
N GLN A 20 -22.93 -7.84 -12.89
CA GLN A 20 -22.01 -7.88 -14.01
C GLN A 20 -20.96 -9.01 -13.83
N ALA A 21 -20.46 -9.21 -12.61
CA ALA A 21 -19.55 -10.30 -12.29
C ALA A 21 -20.23 -11.67 -12.49
N ALA A 22 -21.50 -11.81 -12.07
CA ALA A 22 -22.27 -13.04 -12.27
C ALA A 22 -22.56 -13.33 -13.74
N GLU A 23 -22.85 -12.31 -14.55
CA GLU A 23 -23.02 -12.46 -16.00
C GLU A 23 -21.72 -12.88 -16.68
N GLU A 24 -20.57 -12.29 -16.28
CA GLU A 24 -19.25 -12.69 -16.77
C GLU A 24 -18.91 -14.14 -16.36
N GLU A 25 -19.28 -14.57 -15.15
CA GLU A 25 -19.08 -15.94 -14.66
C GLU A 25 -19.97 -16.97 -15.39
N LEU A 26 -21.22 -16.61 -15.66
CA LEU A 26 -22.17 -17.48 -16.39
C LEU A 26 -21.84 -17.58 -17.89
N ALA A 27 -21.31 -16.52 -18.49
CA ALA A 27 -20.86 -16.54 -19.87
C ALA A 27 -19.68 -17.50 -20.09
N ASP A 28 -19.02 -17.92 -19.01
CA ASP A 28 -17.78 -18.69 -19.02
C ASP A 28 -17.92 -20.08 -18.37
N SER A 29 -18.93 -20.83 -18.76
CA SER A 29 -19.14 -22.21 -18.26
C SER A 29 -18.08 -23.24 -18.70
N SER A 30 -16.90 -22.79 -19.16
CA SER A 30 -15.84 -23.70 -19.66
C SER A 30 -14.45 -23.39 -19.10
N GLY A 31 -14.32 -23.48 -17.77
CA GLY A 31 -13.00 -23.56 -17.12
C GLY A 31 -12.32 -22.22 -16.80
N LEU A 32 -11.21 -22.28 -16.05
CA LEU A 32 -10.34 -21.15 -15.61
C LEU A 32 -9.71 -20.32 -16.74
N SER A 33 -10.29 -20.32 -17.95
CA SER A 33 -9.74 -19.64 -19.11
C SER A 33 -10.12 -18.18 -19.21
N HIS A 34 -11.17 -17.73 -18.51
CA HIS A 34 -11.68 -16.36 -18.53
C HIS A 34 -12.24 -15.97 -17.14
N GLY A 35 -12.52 -14.72 -16.94
CA GLY A 35 -13.04 -14.19 -15.69
C GLY A 35 -12.31 -12.91 -15.26
N SER A 36 -12.63 -12.38 -14.09
CA SER A 36 -11.95 -11.23 -13.53
C SER A 36 -11.63 -11.42 -12.06
N VAL A 37 -10.50 -10.85 -11.61
CA VAL A 37 -10.10 -10.79 -10.21
C VAL A 37 -9.87 -9.34 -9.85
N ALA A 38 -10.60 -8.84 -8.85
CA ALA A 38 -10.51 -7.48 -8.33
C ALA A 38 -9.66 -7.46 -7.06
N ILE A 39 -8.52 -6.79 -7.10
CA ILE A 39 -7.51 -6.81 -6.04
C ILE A 39 -7.29 -5.40 -5.51
N GLY A 40 -7.47 -5.19 -4.21
CA GLY A 40 -7.01 -3.98 -3.53
C GLY A 40 -5.58 -4.13 -3.05
N ALA A 41 -4.76 -3.12 -3.22
CA ALA A 41 -3.39 -3.16 -2.72
C ALA A 41 -2.95 -1.80 -2.19
N SER A 42 -2.21 -1.79 -1.08
CA SER A 42 -1.42 -0.62 -0.76
C SER A 42 -0.22 -0.52 -1.72
N GLU A 43 0.25 0.69 -1.99
CA GLU A 43 1.39 0.93 -2.88
C GLU A 43 2.61 0.09 -2.48
N THR A 44 2.91 0.04 -1.17
CA THR A 44 3.98 -0.78 -0.62
C THR A 44 3.78 -2.27 -0.93
N ALA A 45 2.59 -2.81 -0.66
CA ALA A 45 2.29 -4.22 -0.89
C ALA A 45 2.31 -4.59 -2.38
N LEU A 46 1.85 -3.68 -3.24
CA LEU A 46 1.93 -3.86 -4.69
C LEU A 46 3.39 -4.02 -5.12
N ASN A 47 4.25 -3.08 -4.74
CA ASN A 47 5.63 -3.02 -5.23
C ASN A 47 6.53 -4.13 -4.64
N ILE A 48 6.37 -4.48 -3.36
CA ILE A 48 7.27 -5.45 -2.72
C ILE A 48 6.83 -6.90 -2.84
N PHE A 49 5.56 -7.16 -3.15
CA PHE A 49 5.02 -8.52 -3.14
C PHE A 49 4.20 -8.87 -4.38
N LEU A 50 3.20 -8.04 -4.73
CA LEU A 50 2.19 -8.43 -5.71
C LEU A 50 2.70 -8.48 -7.15
N LEU A 51 3.54 -7.55 -7.59
CA LEU A 51 3.94 -7.45 -8.99
C LEU A 51 4.49 -8.76 -9.55
N ASP A 52 5.38 -9.44 -8.84
CA ASP A 52 5.94 -10.72 -9.27
C ASP A 52 4.90 -11.84 -9.30
N LYS A 53 3.96 -11.83 -8.34
CA LYS A 53 2.87 -12.81 -8.28
C LYS A 53 1.86 -12.60 -9.40
N LEU A 54 1.50 -11.35 -9.68
CA LEU A 54 0.62 -10.98 -10.79
C LEU A 54 1.20 -11.35 -12.14
N LYS A 55 2.51 -11.11 -12.33
CA LYS A 55 3.23 -11.55 -13.54
C LYS A 55 3.11 -13.06 -13.73
N SER A 56 3.43 -13.84 -12.71
CA SER A 56 3.38 -15.29 -12.76
C SER A 56 1.95 -15.79 -13.00
N PHE A 57 0.97 -15.18 -12.33
CA PHE A 57 -0.45 -15.52 -12.49
C PHE A 57 -0.93 -15.23 -13.91
N HIS A 58 -0.63 -14.04 -14.44
CA HIS A 58 -1.04 -13.66 -15.80
C HIS A 58 -0.42 -14.55 -16.87
N MET A 59 0.83 -14.99 -16.67
CA MET A 59 1.47 -15.96 -17.58
C MET A 59 0.77 -17.33 -17.56
N THR A 60 0.24 -17.75 -16.42
CA THR A 60 -0.45 -19.03 -16.26
C THR A 60 -1.91 -18.96 -16.72
N TYR A 61 -2.57 -17.82 -16.49
CA TYR A 61 -3.99 -17.58 -16.77
C TYR A 61 -4.19 -16.31 -17.59
N PRO A 62 -3.76 -16.28 -18.87
CA PRO A 62 -3.77 -15.05 -19.66
C PRO A 62 -5.18 -14.54 -20.02
N GLY A 63 -6.19 -15.39 -19.91
CA GLY A 63 -7.59 -15.04 -20.14
C GLY A 63 -8.26 -14.35 -18.93
N ILE A 64 -7.66 -14.39 -17.75
CA ILE A 64 -8.22 -13.75 -16.55
C ILE A 64 -7.86 -12.27 -16.53
N ARG A 65 -8.88 -11.42 -16.42
CA ARG A 65 -8.74 -9.99 -16.30
C ARG A 65 -8.36 -9.61 -14.86
N LEU A 66 -7.27 -8.86 -14.67
CA LEU A 66 -6.87 -8.33 -13.38
C LEU A 66 -7.35 -6.88 -13.25
N ARG A 67 -8.09 -6.59 -12.18
CA ARG A 67 -8.50 -5.24 -11.79
C ARG A 67 -7.74 -4.87 -10.51
N LEU A 68 -6.84 -3.89 -10.60
CA LEU A 68 -6.02 -3.45 -9.47
C LEU A 68 -6.51 -2.09 -8.98
N TYR A 69 -6.76 -2.01 -7.69
CA TYR A 69 -7.18 -0.79 -7.02
C TYR A 69 -6.11 -0.37 -6.01
N ASN A 70 -5.61 0.85 -6.15
CA ASN A 70 -4.73 1.43 -5.14
C ASN A 70 -5.59 1.96 -3.98
N HIS A 71 -5.44 1.36 -2.83
CA HIS A 71 -6.19 1.68 -1.61
C HIS A 71 -5.26 1.86 -0.42
N SER A 72 -5.59 2.80 0.45
CA SER A 72 -5.06 2.75 1.82
C SER A 72 -5.54 1.49 2.53
N THR A 73 -4.84 1.06 3.57
CA THR A 73 -5.23 -0.15 4.32
C THR A 73 -6.69 -0.14 4.81
N PRO A 74 -7.23 0.96 5.41
CA PRO A 74 -8.63 1.01 5.79
C PRO A 74 -9.60 0.92 4.60
N GLU A 75 -9.32 1.60 3.50
CA GLU A 75 -10.16 1.56 2.28
C GLU A 75 -10.18 0.17 1.66
N ALA A 76 -9.02 -0.51 1.64
CA ALA A 76 -8.91 -1.87 1.14
C ALA A 76 -9.77 -2.84 1.96
N ILE A 77 -9.73 -2.75 3.29
CA ILE A 77 -10.54 -3.57 4.21
C ILE A 77 -12.03 -3.34 3.94
N GLU A 78 -12.46 -2.09 3.82
CA GLU A 78 -13.86 -1.75 3.56
C GLU A 78 -14.32 -2.22 2.18
N SER A 79 -13.46 -2.13 1.18
CA SER A 79 -13.75 -2.61 -0.18
C SER A 79 -13.91 -4.13 -0.25
N VAL A 80 -13.16 -4.90 0.58
CA VAL A 80 -13.39 -6.36 0.71
C VAL A 80 -14.69 -6.62 1.45
N LYS A 81 -14.98 -5.92 2.54
CA LYS A 81 -16.23 -6.07 3.31
C LYS A 81 -17.47 -5.83 2.47
N SER A 82 -17.44 -4.84 1.58
CA SER A 82 -18.54 -4.51 0.68
C SER A 82 -18.61 -5.39 -0.58
N GLY A 83 -17.66 -6.30 -0.77
CA GLY A 83 -17.59 -7.16 -1.97
C GLY A 83 -17.18 -6.43 -3.25
N LYS A 84 -16.67 -5.21 -3.14
CA LYS A 84 -16.18 -4.42 -4.27
C LYS A 84 -14.88 -4.98 -4.85
N ILE A 85 -14.07 -5.64 -4.03
CA ILE A 85 -12.88 -6.36 -4.40
C ILE A 85 -12.88 -7.75 -3.78
N ASP A 86 -12.25 -8.73 -4.42
CA ASP A 86 -12.22 -10.12 -3.98
C ASP A 86 -11.29 -10.32 -2.77
N PHE A 87 -10.15 -9.65 -2.79
CA PHE A 87 -9.21 -9.63 -1.67
C PHE A 87 -8.32 -8.39 -1.71
N ALA A 88 -7.64 -8.14 -0.60
CA ALA A 88 -6.68 -7.05 -0.50
C ALA A 88 -5.31 -7.54 -0.01
N VAL A 89 -4.24 -6.90 -0.48
CA VAL A 89 -2.87 -7.06 0.05
C VAL A 89 -2.39 -5.71 0.54
N VAL A 90 -2.16 -5.63 1.85
CA VAL A 90 -1.83 -4.39 2.54
C VAL A 90 -0.63 -4.57 3.46
N SER A 91 0.03 -3.47 3.82
CA SER A 91 1.05 -3.49 4.86
C SER A 91 0.43 -3.38 6.25
N THR A 92 1.05 -4.04 7.24
CA THR A 92 0.67 -3.93 8.65
C THR A 92 1.27 -2.65 9.27
N PRO A 93 0.70 -2.14 10.37
CA PRO A 93 -0.43 -2.70 11.12
C PRO A 93 -1.77 -2.58 10.40
N ALA A 94 -2.59 -3.61 10.50
CA ALA A 94 -3.97 -3.63 10.01
C ALA A 94 -4.84 -4.36 11.03
N GLU A 95 -5.95 -3.76 11.39
CA GLU A 95 -6.97 -4.38 12.25
C GLU A 95 -8.08 -4.93 11.36
N VAL A 96 -8.29 -6.22 11.44
CA VAL A 96 -9.24 -6.94 10.58
C VAL A 96 -10.20 -7.74 11.45
N ASP A 97 -11.48 -7.36 11.38
CA ASP A 97 -12.56 -8.02 12.11
C ASP A 97 -13.25 -9.09 11.26
N SER A 98 -13.93 -10.02 11.97
CA SER A 98 -14.83 -10.98 11.32
C SER A 98 -15.88 -10.24 10.44
N PRO A 99 -16.25 -10.76 9.24
CA PRO A 99 -15.94 -12.11 8.72
C PRO A 99 -14.61 -12.24 7.98
N LEU A 100 -13.83 -11.18 7.85
CA LEU A 100 -12.59 -11.21 7.10
C LEU A 100 -11.52 -12.05 7.81
N LYS A 101 -10.60 -12.61 7.03
CA LYS A 101 -9.43 -13.34 7.53
C LYS A 101 -8.16 -12.63 7.07
N GLN A 102 -7.23 -12.47 7.99
CA GLN A 102 -5.90 -11.94 7.71
C GLN A 102 -4.88 -13.08 7.62
N ILE A 103 -4.03 -13.04 6.61
CA ILE A 103 -2.93 -13.98 6.40
C ILE A 103 -1.64 -13.18 6.28
N MET A 104 -0.66 -13.48 7.13
CA MET A 104 0.67 -12.91 7.02
C MET A 104 1.39 -13.51 5.82
N LEU A 105 1.86 -12.67 4.90
CA LEU A 105 2.52 -13.11 3.66
C LEU A 105 4.04 -13.09 3.79
N MET A 106 4.62 -11.97 4.18
CA MET A 106 6.06 -11.83 4.38
C MET A 106 6.38 -10.65 5.32
N PRO A 107 7.42 -10.77 6.14
CA PRO A 107 7.99 -9.60 6.83
C PRO A 107 8.88 -8.79 5.89
N PHE A 108 9.04 -7.51 6.17
CA PHE A 108 10.04 -6.64 5.57
C PHE A 108 10.59 -5.67 6.61
N GLN A 109 11.77 -5.11 6.34
CA GLN A 109 12.40 -4.12 7.20
C GLN A 109 12.24 -2.73 6.61
N GLU A 110 12.02 -1.77 7.49
CA GLU A 110 12.12 -0.35 7.16
C GLU A 110 13.56 0.10 7.33
N ILE A 111 14.08 0.85 6.37
CA ILE A 111 15.42 1.43 6.43
C ILE A 111 15.34 2.94 6.25
N LEU A 112 16.27 3.66 6.86
CA LEU A 112 16.46 5.09 6.63
C LEU A 112 17.28 5.27 5.35
N VAL A 113 16.77 6.10 4.43
CA VAL A 113 17.43 6.42 3.17
C VAL A 113 17.63 7.93 3.05
N GLY A 114 18.69 8.33 2.36
CA GLY A 114 19.00 9.72 2.05
C GLY A 114 19.63 9.84 0.68
N GLY A 115 19.58 11.02 0.08
CA GLY A 115 20.28 11.33 -1.15
C GLY A 115 21.79 11.47 -0.93
N THR A 116 22.50 11.82 -2.01
CA THR A 116 23.98 11.88 -1.99
C THR A 116 24.56 12.90 -1.02
N THR A 117 23.82 13.97 -0.72
CA THR A 117 24.19 14.97 0.30
C THR A 117 24.33 14.36 1.70
N PHE A 118 23.61 13.27 1.97
CA PHE A 118 23.63 12.57 3.25
C PHE A 118 24.58 11.37 3.30
N THR A 119 25.45 11.18 2.30
CA THR A 119 26.37 10.03 2.21
C THR A 119 27.26 9.86 3.45
N ALA A 120 27.64 10.94 4.12
CA ALA A 120 28.42 10.88 5.34
C ALA A 120 27.70 10.12 6.49
N LEU A 121 26.37 10.02 6.44
CA LEU A 121 25.57 9.30 7.44
C LEU A 121 25.56 7.78 7.21
N SER A 122 25.88 7.30 6.01
CA SER A 122 25.80 5.88 5.66
C SER A 122 26.76 4.98 6.45
N SER A 123 27.81 5.57 7.03
CA SER A 123 28.81 4.87 7.86
C SER A 123 28.54 4.97 9.37
N GLN A 124 27.40 5.55 9.77
CA GLN A 124 27.05 5.83 11.16
C GLN A 124 25.74 5.14 11.53
N GLU A 125 25.64 4.68 12.78
CA GLU A 125 24.35 4.34 13.38
C GLU A 125 23.71 5.60 13.94
N LEU A 126 22.54 5.93 13.41
CA LEU A 126 21.76 7.10 13.85
C LEU A 126 20.66 6.67 14.81
N SER A 127 20.59 7.27 15.97
CA SER A 127 19.41 7.20 16.81
C SER A 127 18.26 8.02 16.21
N LEU A 128 17.00 7.68 16.54
CA LEU A 128 15.83 8.46 16.11
C LEU A 128 15.91 9.94 16.54
N ARG A 129 16.60 10.22 17.66
CA ARG A 129 16.82 11.59 18.13
C ARG A 129 17.73 12.36 17.20
N GLU A 130 18.76 11.74 16.67
CA GLU A 130 19.70 12.36 15.73
C GLU A 130 19.06 12.53 14.35
N VAL A 131 18.22 11.60 13.93
CA VAL A 131 17.44 11.69 12.67
C VAL A 131 16.60 12.98 12.64
N LYS A 132 16.06 13.44 13.77
CA LYS A 132 15.30 14.70 13.87
C LYS A 132 16.11 15.96 13.57
N ASN A 133 17.43 15.89 13.51
CA ASN A 133 18.28 17.03 13.14
C ASN A 133 18.36 17.22 11.61
N TYR A 134 17.75 16.36 10.84
CA TYR A 134 17.75 16.39 9.38
C TYR A 134 16.33 16.57 8.86
N PRO A 135 16.16 17.20 7.69
CA PRO A 135 14.87 17.25 7.04
C PRO A 135 14.31 15.85 6.83
N LEU A 136 13.03 15.63 7.18
CA LEU A 136 12.36 14.35 7.04
C LEU A 136 11.25 14.41 5.98
N ILE A 137 11.18 13.36 5.19
CA ILE A 137 10.12 13.12 4.23
C ILE A 137 9.28 11.96 4.74
N SER A 138 7.97 12.11 4.77
CA SER A 138 7.05 11.05 5.18
C SER A 138 5.77 11.09 4.37
N LEU A 139 4.93 10.08 4.54
CA LEU A 139 3.55 10.09 4.04
C LEU A 139 2.67 10.98 4.92
N GLY A 140 1.51 11.37 4.40
CA GLY A 140 0.52 12.15 5.13
C GLY A 140 -0.01 11.44 6.39
N ARG A 141 -0.46 12.23 7.36
CA ARG A 141 -0.84 11.78 8.73
C ARG A 141 -2.00 10.80 8.76
N GLU A 142 -2.83 10.77 7.75
CA GLU A 142 -3.97 9.85 7.61
C GLU A 142 -3.53 8.43 7.26
N THR A 143 -2.32 8.25 6.74
CA THR A 143 -1.82 6.93 6.30
C THR A 143 -1.44 6.03 7.48
N MET A 144 -1.61 4.73 7.31
CA MET A 144 -1.18 3.75 8.32
C MET A 144 0.34 3.72 8.49
N THR A 145 1.09 3.99 7.42
CA THR A 145 2.55 4.09 7.46
C THR A 145 3.01 5.26 8.35
N TYR A 146 2.41 6.44 8.18
CA TYR A 146 2.71 7.56 9.08
C TYR A 146 2.38 7.22 10.54
N LYS A 147 1.18 6.66 10.79
CA LYS A 147 0.75 6.27 12.14
C LYS A 147 1.72 5.26 12.76
N PHE A 148 2.21 4.31 11.97
CA PHE A 148 3.23 3.36 12.41
C PHE A 148 4.53 4.07 12.82
N TYR A 149 5.12 4.89 11.95
CA TYR A 149 6.35 5.61 12.28
C TYR A 149 6.15 6.55 13.47
N ASN A 150 5.04 7.27 13.50
CA ASN A 150 4.73 8.16 14.62
C ASN A 150 4.65 7.39 15.94
N SER A 151 4.07 6.19 15.96
CA SER A 151 4.04 5.34 17.15
C SER A 151 5.43 4.93 17.62
N VAL A 152 6.35 4.64 16.67
CA VAL A 152 7.76 4.34 16.97
C VAL A 152 8.45 5.56 17.58
N PHE A 153 8.28 6.75 16.98
CA PHE A 153 8.85 7.99 17.53
C PHE A 153 8.31 8.28 18.92
N LEU A 154 7.00 8.21 19.13
CA LEU A 154 6.35 8.43 20.44
C LEU A 154 6.85 7.44 21.50
N SER A 155 7.08 6.18 21.17
CA SER A 155 7.62 5.18 22.11
C SER A 155 9.03 5.53 22.59
N HIS A 156 9.76 6.38 21.86
CA HIS A 156 11.07 6.92 22.24
C HIS A 156 10.99 8.36 22.82
N GLY A 157 9.76 8.84 23.13
CA GLY A 157 9.54 10.19 23.65
C GLY A 157 9.82 11.29 22.64
N LEU A 158 9.62 11.02 21.36
CA LEU A 158 9.85 11.94 20.24
C LEU A 158 8.56 12.09 19.43
N ASP A 159 8.39 13.27 18.79
CA ASP A 159 7.31 13.49 17.82
C ASP A 159 7.87 13.36 16.40
N LEU A 160 7.13 12.69 15.53
CA LEU A 160 7.41 12.66 14.09
C LEU A 160 6.86 13.95 13.46
N SER A 161 7.75 14.78 12.97
CA SER A 161 7.41 16.04 12.30
C SER A 161 8.13 16.10 10.96
N PRO A 162 7.53 15.60 9.88
CA PRO A 162 8.14 15.67 8.55
C PRO A 162 8.13 17.11 8.02
N ASP A 163 9.20 17.47 7.31
CA ASP A 163 9.34 18.74 6.59
C ASP A 163 8.67 18.65 5.21
N THR A 164 8.58 17.45 4.65
CA THR A 164 7.92 17.19 3.37
C THR A 164 6.95 16.02 3.51
N GLU A 165 5.71 16.23 3.10
CA GLU A 165 4.69 15.19 3.08
C GLU A 165 4.40 14.75 1.63
N ALA A 166 4.42 13.45 1.39
CA ALA A 166 4.08 12.82 0.13
C ALA A 166 2.71 12.12 0.22
N ALA A 167 1.97 12.12 -0.87
CA ALA A 167 0.66 11.48 -0.93
C ALA A 167 0.76 9.94 -1.01
N THR A 168 1.78 9.43 -1.71
CA THR A 168 1.95 7.99 -1.99
C THR A 168 3.40 7.54 -1.77
N ALA A 169 3.60 6.25 -1.49
CA ALA A 169 4.92 5.71 -1.15
C ALA A 169 5.92 5.75 -2.31
N ASP A 170 5.45 5.70 -3.55
CA ASP A 170 6.27 5.80 -4.75
C ASP A 170 6.88 7.19 -4.95
N GLN A 171 6.29 8.23 -4.35
CA GLN A 171 6.83 9.60 -4.39
C GLN A 171 8.03 9.79 -3.45
N ILE A 172 8.16 8.99 -2.40
CA ILE A 172 9.19 9.18 -1.37
C ILE A 172 10.60 9.08 -1.97
N LEU A 173 10.89 8.01 -2.71
CA LEU A 173 12.23 7.79 -3.26
C LEU A 173 12.67 8.87 -4.29
N PRO A 174 11.81 9.34 -5.21
CA PRO A 174 12.09 10.52 -6.02
C PRO A 174 12.42 11.78 -5.19
N LEU A 175 11.67 12.06 -4.12
CA LEU A 175 11.92 13.21 -3.26
C LEU A 175 13.26 13.10 -2.52
N VAL A 176 13.62 11.90 -2.05
CA VAL A 176 14.95 11.61 -1.48
C VAL A 176 16.05 11.86 -2.51
N LYS A 177 15.88 11.39 -3.76
CA LYS A 177 16.83 11.63 -4.86
C LYS A 177 16.96 13.11 -5.24
N CYS A 178 15.93 13.91 -4.96
CA CYS A 178 15.98 15.38 -5.10
C CYS A 178 16.59 16.09 -3.88
N GLU A 179 17.21 15.35 -2.95
CA GLU A 179 17.92 15.88 -1.77
C GLU A 179 17.03 16.64 -0.79
N LEU A 180 15.72 16.36 -0.77
CA LEU A 180 14.77 17.07 0.11
C LEU A 180 14.83 16.60 1.57
N GLY A 181 15.51 15.48 1.85
CA GLY A 181 15.67 14.99 3.21
C GLY A 181 15.87 13.47 3.28
N LEU A 182 15.80 12.97 4.50
CA LEU A 182 15.83 11.55 4.83
C LEU A 182 14.41 10.99 4.85
N ALA A 183 14.25 9.71 4.55
CA ALA A 183 12.96 9.03 4.65
C ALA A 183 13.12 7.59 5.15
N PHE A 184 12.09 7.09 5.82
CA PHE A 184 11.96 5.65 6.07
C PHE A 184 11.23 5.00 4.90
N LEU A 185 11.77 3.89 4.41
CA LEU A 185 11.19 3.10 3.32
C LEU A 185 11.41 1.61 3.56
N PRO A 186 10.49 0.76 3.10
CA PRO A 186 10.74 -0.67 3.02
C PRO A 186 12.02 -0.96 2.23
N GLN A 187 12.92 -1.75 2.81
CA GLN A 187 14.19 -2.11 2.17
C GLN A 187 14.02 -2.62 0.72
N PRO A 188 13.02 -3.47 0.39
CA PRO A 188 12.85 -3.93 -0.98
C PRO A 188 12.51 -2.81 -1.97
N MET A 189 11.85 -1.73 -1.53
CA MET A 189 11.55 -0.58 -2.39
C MET A 189 12.80 0.28 -2.64
N ALA A 190 13.65 0.43 -1.64
CA ALA A 190 14.87 1.22 -1.74
C ALA A 190 16.01 0.48 -2.46
N ALA A 191 16.11 -0.84 -2.30
CA ALA A 191 17.22 -1.68 -2.76
C ALA A 191 17.66 -1.44 -4.22
N PRO A 192 16.78 -1.27 -5.21
CA PRO A 192 17.20 -1.00 -6.59
C PRO A 192 17.94 0.32 -6.78
N SER A 193 17.79 1.27 -5.86
CA SER A 193 18.34 2.63 -5.93
C SER A 193 19.49 2.87 -4.96
N LEU A 194 19.78 1.94 -4.06
CA LEU A 194 20.92 2.05 -3.16
C LEU A 194 22.21 1.95 -3.96
N LEU A 195 23.15 2.84 -3.67
CA LEU A 195 24.51 2.77 -4.24
C LEU A 195 25.15 1.44 -3.78
N LYS A 196 25.73 0.74 -4.73
CA LYS A 196 26.50 -0.46 -4.49
C LYS A 196 27.94 -0.11 -4.11
#